data_df344d991d6146a6ad89ed8c32c326be
#
_entry.id   df344d991d6146a6ad89ed8c32c326be
#
_cell.length_a   1.000
_cell.length_b   1.000
_cell.length_c   1.000
_cell.angle_alpha   90.00
_cell.angle_beta   90.00
_cell.angle_gamma   90.00
#
_symmetry.space_group_name_H-M   'P 1'
#
loop_
_entity.id
_entity.type
_entity.pdbx_description
1 polymer ?
#
loop_
_entity_poly.entity_id
_entity_poly.type
_entity_poly.pdbx_seq_one_letter_code
_entity_poly.pdbx_strand_id
1 'polypeptide(L)'
;MKFKLLLLPLLALLLHFPLNAQKVAVKTNLISDVLLSPNLGFEAGLAKKWTLDVNGQLNLWTVDNHKWRHYFVQPELRYWFCRSFTGHFVGLHAIGGQYNVGNIDVNLDFTDTDFHPYKHKRYEGWGAGAGISYGYAWAVHPRWNIEAEIGLGWIYTRYSSYPCANCGSRISHNRPHNYVGPTKAAINVVYIIK
;
A
#
# COMPACT_ATOMS: atom_id res chain seq x y z
N MET A 1 -22.38 15.63 -12.16
CA MET A 1 -22.21 15.00 -13.50
C MET A 1 -20.93 15.37 -14.27
N LYS A 2 -20.08 16.30 -13.80
CA LYS A 2 -18.88 16.76 -14.56
C LYS A 2 -17.60 15.91 -14.35
N PHE A 3 -17.55 15.04 -13.34
CA PHE A 3 -16.38 14.19 -13.07
C PHE A 3 -16.22 13.00 -14.05
N LYS A 4 -17.31 12.49 -14.64
CA LYS A 4 -17.26 11.37 -15.59
C LYS A 4 -16.63 11.74 -16.94
N LEU A 5 -16.65 13.03 -17.31
CA LEU A 5 -16.12 13.47 -18.61
C LEU A 5 -14.59 13.63 -18.62
N LEU A 6 -13.95 13.79 -17.46
CA LEU A 6 -12.48 13.91 -17.32
C LEU A 6 -11.77 12.54 -17.21
N LEU A 7 -12.48 11.49 -16.83
CA LEU A 7 -11.92 10.13 -16.72
C LEU A 7 -11.70 9.47 -18.10
N LEU A 8 -12.52 9.77 -19.08
CA LEU A 8 -12.40 9.21 -20.44
C LEU A 8 -11.11 9.64 -21.16
N PRO A 9 -10.73 10.92 -21.22
CA PRO A 9 -9.47 11.32 -21.87
C PRO A 9 -8.24 10.87 -21.07
N LEU A 10 -8.32 10.76 -19.75
CA LEU A 10 -7.23 10.24 -18.92
C LEU A 10 -7.02 8.73 -19.19
N LEU A 11 -8.10 7.96 -19.33
CA LEU A 11 -8.05 6.55 -19.68
C LEU A 11 -7.56 6.35 -21.12
N ALA A 12 -7.97 7.21 -22.05
CA ALA A 12 -7.51 7.19 -23.43
C ALA A 12 -6.01 7.54 -23.55
N LEU A 13 -5.50 8.45 -22.72
CA LEU A 13 -4.08 8.81 -22.67
C LEU A 13 -3.22 7.63 -22.19
N LEU A 14 -3.72 6.80 -21.27
CA LEU A 14 -3.05 5.59 -20.79
C LEU A 14 -2.98 4.48 -21.86
N LEU A 15 -3.87 4.49 -22.84
CA LEU A 15 -3.90 3.50 -23.92
C LEU A 15 -2.98 3.85 -25.12
N HIS A 16 -2.39 5.04 -25.15
CA HIS A 16 -1.53 5.51 -26.25
C HIS A 16 -0.03 5.28 -26.03
N PHE A 17 0.36 4.66 -24.91
CA PHE A 17 1.76 4.26 -24.75
C PHE A 17 2.07 3.12 -25.73
N PRO A 18 3.11 3.25 -26.59
CA PRO A 18 3.49 2.18 -27.51
C PRO A 18 3.86 0.94 -26.70
N LEU A 19 3.07 -0.12 -26.83
CA LEU A 19 3.21 -1.42 -26.15
C LEU A 19 4.45 -2.22 -26.60
N ASN A 20 5.38 -1.59 -27.30
CA ASN A 20 6.59 -2.24 -27.79
C ASN A 20 7.56 -2.51 -26.64
N ALA A 21 7.63 -3.76 -26.21
CA ALA A 21 8.58 -4.31 -25.24
C ALA A 21 8.42 -3.85 -23.77
N GLN A 22 7.21 -3.52 -23.34
CA GLN A 22 6.97 -3.26 -21.93
C GLN A 22 7.00 -4.58 -21.15
N LYS A 23 7.95 -4.69 -20.21
CA LYS A 23 7.94 -5.77 -19.23
C LYS A 23 6.78 -5.55 -18.27
N VAL A 24 6.03 -6.61 -18.04
CA VAL A 24 4.95 -6.65 -17.04
C VAL A 24 5.29 -7.70 -16.01
N ALA A 25 5.09 -7.40 -14.76
CA ALA A 25 5.30 -8.32 -13.67
C ALA A 25 4.11 -8.35 -12.72
N VAL A 26 3.93 -9.48 -12.09
CA VAL A 26 3.00 -9.69 -10.97
C VAL A 26 3.82 -9.96 -9.72
N LYS A 27 3.38 -9.46 -8.58
CA LYS A 27 4.11 -9.62 -7.33
C LYS A 27 3.18 -9.82 -6.14
N THR A 28 3.72 -10.44 -5.08
CA THR A 28 3.12 -10.51 -3.76
C THR A 28 4.14 -10.09 -2.70
N ASN A 29 3.67 -9.44 -1.64
CA ASN A 29 4.48 -9.03 -0.49
C ASN A 29 4.37 -10.08 0.61
N LEU A 30 5.45 -10.81 0.84
CA LEU A 30 5.51 -11.88 1.84
C LEU A 30 5.26 -11.39 3.27
N ILE A 31 5.66 -10.16 3.62
CA ILE A 31 5.38 -9.58 4.95
C ILE A 31 3.87 -9.47 5.16
N SER A 32 3.14 -8.98 4.18
CA SER A 32 1.68 -8.87 4.24
C SER A 32 1.02 -10.24 4.28
N ASP A 33 1.53 -11.21 3.52
CA ASP A 33 0.98 -12.57 3.48
C ASP A 33 1.15 -13.27 4.84
N VAL A 34 2.31 -13.12 5.51
CA VAL A 34 2.55 -13.62 6.88
C VAL A 34 1.60 -12.97 7.89
N LEU A 35 1.25 -11.70 7.68
CA LEU A 35 0.24 -10.98 8.50
C LEU A 35 -1.21 -11.28 8.08
N LEU A 36 -1.43 -12.36 7.33
CA LEU A 36 -2.73 -12.79 6.83
C LEU A 36 -3.49 -11.69 6.06
N SER A 37 -2.74 -10.85 5.36
CA SER A 37 -3.26 -9.76 4.53
C SER A 37 -2.93 -10.04 3.06
N PRO A 38 -3.74 -10.86 2.36
CA PRO A 38 -3.56 -11.14 0.94
C PRO A 38 -3.38 -9.85 0.14
N ASN A 39 -2.40 -9.88 -0.75
CA ASN A 39 -2.05 -8.74 -1.57
C ASN A 39 -1.65 -9.18 -2.98
N LEU A 40 -1.79 -8.27 -3.92
CA LEU A 40 -1.41 -8.50 -5.30
C LEU A 40 -0.92 -7.18 -5.90
N GLY A 41 0.25 -7.23 -6.52
CA GLY A 41 0.84 -6.10 -7.23
C GLY A 41 1.00 -6.39 -8.71
N PHE A 42 0.83 -5.34 -9.52
CA PHE A 42 1.10 -5.34 -10.95
C PHE A 42 2.08 -4.22 -11.25
N GLU A 43 3.19 -4.57 -11.90
CA GLU A 43 4.19 -3.58 -12.30
C GLU A 43 4.38 -3.60 -13.80
N ALA A 44 4.31 -2.43 -14.42
CA ALA A 44 4.50 -2.24 -15.86
C ALA A 44 5.71 -1.33 -16.13
N GLY A 45 6.59 -1.76 -17.04
CA GLY A 45 7.68 -0.94 -17.54
C GLY A 45 7.13 0.19 -18.43
N LEU A 46 7.35 1.44 -18.06
CA LEU A 46 6.98 2.61 -18.86
C LEU A 46 8.10 3.04 -19.80
N ALA A 47 9.35 2.87 -19.35
CA ALA A 47 10.55 3.18 -20.09
C ALA A 47 11.73 2.32 -19.58
N LYS A 48 12.90 2.48 -20.16
CA LYS A 48 14.12 1.71 -19.80
C LYS A 48 14.44 1.73 -18.29
N LYS A 49 14.11 2.82 -17.61
CA LYS A 49 14.39 3.04 -16.18
C LYS A 49 13.17 3.41 -15.36
N TRP A 50 11.98 3.41 -15.94
CA TRP A 50 10.76 3.79 -15.25
C TRP A 50 9.74 2.67 -15.27
N THR A 51 9.14 2.40 -14.12
CA THR A 51 8.03 1.46 -13.97
C THR A 51 6.92 2.10 -13.14
N LEU A 52 5.70 1.67 -13.41
CA LEU A 52 4.54 1.95 -12.57
C LEU A 52 4.12 0.65 -11.90
N ASP A 53 4.15 0.65 -10.59
CA ASP A 53 3.66 -0.42 -9.73
C ASP A 53 2.31 -0.03 -9.14
N VAL A 54 1.38 -0.96 -9.06
CA VAL A 54 0.10 -0.78 -8.37
C VAL A 54 -0.13 -2.02 -7.51
N ASN A 55 -0.08 -1.82 -6.20
CA ASN A 55 -0.32 -2.88 -5.23
C ASN A 55 -1.69 -2.69 -4.57
N GLY A 56 -2.44 -3.78 -4.45
CA GLY A 56 -3.68 -3.86 -3.68
C GLY A 56 -3.53 -4.86 -2.55
N GLN A 57 -4.01 -4.48 -1.37
CA GLN A 57 -4.01 -5.33 -0.17
C GLN A 57 -5.38 -5.34 0.47
N LEU A 58 -5.81 -6.52 0.91
CA LEU A 58 -7.11 -6.72 1.51
C LEU A 58 -6.99 -7.62 2.73
N ASN A 59 -7.58 -7.20 3.85
CA ASN A 59 -7.75 -8.04 5.01
C ASN A 59 -9.19 -7.93 5.53
N LEU A 60 -9.88 -9.06 5.66
CA LEU A 60 -11.28 -9.10 6.09
C LEU A 60 -11.49 -9.90 7.38
N TRP A 61 -10.42 -10.29 8.06
CA TRP A 61 -10.47 -11.21 9.18
C TRP A 61 -10.95 -10.53 10.47
N THR A 62 -11.71 -11.30 11.24
CA THR A 62 -12.01 -11.03 12.64
C THR A 62 -11.84 -12.36 13.36
N VAL A 63 -10.82 -12.48 14.21
CA VAL A 63 -10.45 -13.71 14.93
C VAL A 63 -10.40 -13.37 16.42
N ASP A 64 -11.08 -14.16 17.25
CA ASP A 64 -11.06 -14.04 18.72
C ASP A 64 -11.25 -12.61 19.24
N ASN A 65 -12.22 -11.89 18.70
CA ASN A 65 -12.50 -10.49 19.04
C ASN A 65 -11.39 -9.49 18.61
N HIS A 66 -10.34 -9.94 17.93
CA HIS A 66 -9.37 -9.08 17.27
C HIS A 66 -9.86 -8.73 15.88
N LYS A 67 -10.08 -7.43 15.62
CA LYS A 67 -10.59 -6.94 14.37
C LYS A 67 -9.45 -6.30 13.58
N TRP A 68 -9.12 -6.91 12.42
CA TRP A 68 -8.06 -6.43 11.53
C TRP A 68 -8.59 -6.39 10.11
N ARG A 69 -9.44 -5.41 9.84
CA ARG A 69 -10.07 -5.28 8.52
C ARG A 69 -9.56 -4.02 7.85
N HIS A 70 -8.99 -4.18 6.68
CA HIS A 70 -8.55 -3.04 5.87
C HIS A 70 -8.49 -3.41 4.39
N TYR A 71 -8.55 -2.41 3.55
CA TYR A 71 -8.10 -2.51 2.17
C TYR A 71 -7.33 -1.25 1.81
N PHE A 72 -6.23 -1.44 1.07
CA PHE A 72 -5.38 -0.36 0.59
C PHE A 72 -5.03 -0.59 -0.87
N VAL A 73 -4.93 0.52 -1.60
CA VAL A 73 -4.34 0.55 -2.93
C VAL A 73 -3.17 1.51 -2.88
N GLN A 74 -2.03 1.09 -3.43
CA GLN A 74 -0.78 1.83 -3.37
C GLN A 74 -0.14 1.86 -4.76
N PRO A 75 -0.46 2.86 -5.59
CA PRO A 75 0.27 3.13 -6.82
C PRO A 75 1.63 3.76 -6.51
N GLU A 76 2.65 3.38 -7.27
CA GLU A 76 4.02 3.84 -7.13
C GLU A 76 4.71 4.00 -8.47
N LEU A 77 5.29 5.16 -8.70
CA LEU A 77 6.18 5.43 -9.81
C LEU A 77 7.63 5.19 -9.36
N ARG A 78 8.33 4.25 -10.02
CA ARG A 78 9.69 3.83 -9.69
C ARG A 78 10.70 4.28 -10.73
N TYR A 79 11.83 4.77 -10.26
CA TYR A 79 13.01 5.04 -11.06
C TYR A 79 14.13 4.08 -10.70
N TRP A 80 14.61 3.32 -11.68
CA TRP A 80 15.67 2.32 -11.57
C TRP A 80 17.02 2.93 -11.96
N PHE A 81 18.04 2.76 -11.12
CA PHE A 81 19.35 3.36 -11.40
C PHE A 81 20.04 2.73 -12.61
N CYS A 82 19.87 1.43 -12.81
CA CYS A 82 20.45 0.71 -13.94
C CYS A 82 19.40 0.39 -15.01
N ARG A 83 18.57 -0.59 -14.79
CA ARG A 83 17.55 -1.10 -15.72
C ARG A 83 16.32 -1.52 -14.93
N SER A 84 15.14 -1.33 -15.51
CA SER A 84 13.88 -1.77 -14.89
C SER A 84 13.94 -3.24 -14.44
N PHE A 85 13.37 -3.49 -13.27
CA PHE A 85 13.29 -4.79 -12.60
C PHE A 85 14.65 -5.36 -12.12
N THR A 86 15.70 -4.56 -11.99
CA THR A 86 17.00 -5.07 -11.54
C THR A 86 17.79 -4.00 -10.79
N GLY A 87 18.31 -4.35 -9.61
CA GLY A 87 19.16 -3.48 -8.80
C GLY A 87 18.37 -2.45 -7.99
N HIS A 88 19.00 -1.34 -7.71
CA HIS A 88 18.45 -0.27 -6.88
C HIS A 88 17.37 0.53 -7.60
N PHE A 89 16.35 0.93 -6.86
CA PHE A 89 15.33 1.86 -7.31
C PHE A 89 14.90 2.79 -6.19
N VAL A 90 14.36 3.93 -6.57
CA VAL A 90 13.61 4.85 -5.72
C VAL A 90 12.19 4.96 -6.25
N GLY A 91 11.24 5.14 -5.36
CA GLY A 91 9.83 5.25 -5.71
C GLY A 91 9.17 6.48 -5.10
N LEU A 92 8.17 6.98 -5.80
CA LEU A 92 7.19 7.93 -5.29
C LEU A 92 5.85 7.22 -5.27
N HIS A 93 5.29 7.01 -4.08
CA HIS A 93 4.03 6.30 -3.93
C HIS A 93 2.93 7.17 -3.33
N ALA A 94 1.71 6.88 -3.74
CA ALA A 94 0.50 7.28 -3.03
C ALA A 94 -0.11 6.06 -2.35
N ILE A 95 -0.88 6.27 -1.31
CA ILE A 95 -1.63 5.22 -0.62
C ILE A 95 -3.04 5.73 -0.32
N GLY A 96 -4.03 4.88 -0.48
CA GLY A 96 -5.40 5.19 -0.13
C GLY A 96 -6.17 3.94 0.24
N GLY A 97 -7.07 4.06 1.24
CA GLY A 97 -7.87 2.94 1.67
C GLY A 97 -8.72 3.19 2.89
N GLN A 98 -9.31 2.12 3.40
CA GLN A 98 -10.11 2.14 4.61
C GLN A 98 -9.63 1.07 5.58
N TYR A 99 -9.84 1.33 6.85
CA TYR A 99 -9.48 0.41 7.93
C TYR A 99 -10.54 0.37 9.02
N ASN A 100 -10.65 -0.77 9.67
CA ASN A 100 -11.47 -1.02 10.83
C ASN A 100 -10.71 -1.96 11.76
N VAL A 101 -10.01 -1.39 12.72
CA VAL A 101 -9.01 -2.06 13.55
C VAL A 101 -9.37 -1.90 15.01
N GLY A 102 -9.33 -2.99 15.76
CA GLY A 102 -9.63 -2.94 17.19
C GLY A 102 -9.20 -4.19 17.94
N ASN A 103 -8.90 -4.03 19.21
CA ASN A 103 -8.40 -5.07 20.11
C ASN A 103 -7.08 -5.68 19.65
N ILE A 104 -6.15 -4.82 19.19
CA ILE A 104 -4.82 -5.23 18.73
C ILE A 104 -3.78 -4.61 19.65
N ASP A 105 -2.92 -5.48 20.19
CA ASP A 105 -1.80 -5.08 21.02
C ASP A 105 -0.59 -4.76 20.13
N VAL A 106 -0.45 -3.50 19.74
CA VAL A 106 0.70 -3.01 18.99
C VAL A 106 1.49 -2.08 19.91
N ASN A 107 2.67 -2.52 20.30
CA ASN A 107 3.56 -1.76 21.16
C ASN A 107 4.60 -1.01 20.31
N LEU A 108 4.12 -0.11 19.46
CA LEU A 108 4.95 0.70 18.58
C LEU A 108 4.48 2.14 18.67
N ASP A 109 5.41 3.05 18.94
CA ASP A 109 5.19 4.49 18.90
C ASP A 109 5.99 5.07 17.73
N PHE A 110 5.30 5.71 16.79
CA PHE A 110 5.95 6.45 15.72
C PHE A 110 5.53 7.91 15.76
N THR A 111 6.49 8.78 16.01
CA THR A 111 6.29 10.23 16.07
C THR A 111 5.16 10.60 17.03
N ASP A 112 4.12 11.29 16.59
CA ASP A 112 2.98 11.69 17.42
C ASP A 112 1.81 10.69 17.42
N THR A 113 2.04 9.45 16.95
CA THR A 113 0.99 8.42 16.86
C THR A 113 1.20 7.36 17.93
N ASP A 114 0.34 7.37 18.95
CA ASP A 114 0.26 6.35 19.99
C ASP A 114 -0.66 5.22 19.55
N PHE A 115 -0.13 4.01 19.42
CA PHE A 115 -0.87 2.82 19.05
C PHE A 115 -1.41 2.01 20.24
N HIS A 116 -1.04 2.33 21.49
CA HIS A 116 -1.53 1.64 22.69
C HIS A 116 -3.07 1.63 22.83
N PRO A 117 -3.82 2.68 22.46
CA PRO A 117 -5.28 2.67 22.56
C PRO A 117 -5.98 1.62 21.69
N TYR A 118 -5.30 1.04 20.67
CA TYR A 118 -5.88 -0.01 19.82
C TYR A 118 -6.16 -1.30 20.58
N LYS A 119 -5.51 -1.53 21.72
CA LYS A 119 -5.77 -2.66 22.61
C LYS A 119 -7.18 -2.67 23.22
N HIS A 120 -7.77 -1.50 23.46
CA HIS A 120 -9.03 -1.37 24.17
C HIS A 120 -10.12 -0.64 23.37
N LYS A 121 -9.79 -0.10 22.20
CA LYS A 121 -10.69 0.68 21.37
C LYS A 121 -10.66 0.18 19.92
N ARG A 122 -11.77 0.40 19.22
CA ARG A 122 -11.85 0.17 17.79
C ARG A 122 -11.81 1.50 17.05
N TYR A 123 -11.01 1.53 16.00
CA TYR A 123 -10.88 2.67 15.10
C TYR A 123 -11.35 2.26 13.71
N GLU A 124 -12.25 3.04 13.16
CA GLU A 124 -12.77 2.86 11.82
C GLU A 124 -12.64 4.15 11.05
N GLY A 125 -12.03 4.08 9.87
CA GLY A 125 -11.80 5.28 9.08
C GLY A 125 -11.24 5.00 7.70
N TRP A 126 -10.89 6.11 7.04
CA TRP A 126 -10.18 6.09 5.78
C TRP A 126 -8.91 6.92 5.90
N GLY A 127 -7.94 6.61 5.06
CA GLY A 127 -6.70 7.37 4.98
C GLY A 127 -6.23 7.48 3.53
N ALA A 128 -5.55 8.59 3.25
CA ALA A 128 -4.86 8.80 2.00
C ALA A 128 -3.56 9.55 2.27
N GLY A 129 -2.52 9.23 1.52
CA GLY A 129 -1.20 9.80 1.74
C GLY A 129 -0.27 9.61 0.58
N ALA A 130 0.97 10.05 0.77
CA ALA A 130 2.05 9.89 -0.18
C ALA A 130 3.38 9.71 0.55
N GLY A 131 4.35 9.12 -0.12
CA GLY A 131 5.66 8.89 0.43
C GLY A 131 6.70 8.58 -0.64
N ILE A 132 7.91 8.44 -0.17
CA ILE A 132 9.05 8.01 -0.98
C ILE A 132 9.50 6.64 -0.51
N SER A 133 10.00 5.84 -1.41
CA SER A 133 10.54 4.51 -1.12
C SER A 133 11.92 4.33 -1.72
N TYR A 134 12.62 3.37 -1.16
CA TYR A 134 13.88 2.87 -1.68
C TYR A 134 13.86 1.35 -1.60
N GLY A 135 14.34 0.70 -2.64
CA GLY A 135 14.40 -0.74 -2.69
C GLY A 135 15.50 -1.29 -3.58
N TYR A 136 15.64 -2.60 -3.49
CA TYR A 136 16.57 -3.37 -4.29
C TYR A 136 15.92 -4.65 -4.80
N ALA A 137 16.11 -4.95 -6.09
CA ALA A 137 15.63 -6.15 -6.75
C ALA A 137 16.79 -7.08 -7.13
N TRP A 138 16.77 -8.29 -6.58
CA TRP A 138 17.67 -9.39 -6.92
C TRP A 138 17.03 -10.24 -8.02
N ALA A 139 17.65 -10.29 -9.18
CA ALA A 139 17.25 -11.20 -10.24
C ALA A 139 17.77 -12.61 -9.91
N VAL A 140 16.91 -13.46 -9.37
CA VAL A 140 17.26 -14.84 -8.97
C VAL A 140 17.08 -15.84 -10.12
N HIS A 141 16.24 -15.49 -11.11
CA HIS A 141 16.01 -16.27 -12.32
C HIS A 141 15.58 -15.32 -13.47
N PRO A 142 15.64 -15.70 -14.75
CA PRO A 142 15.21 -14.85 -15.86
C PRO A 142 13.81 -14.25 -15.76
N ARG A 143 12.91 -14.90 -15.01
CA ARG A 143 11.54 -14.45 -14.78
C ARG A 143 11.19 -14.20 -13.33
N TRP A 144 12.10 -14.45 -12.39
CA TRP A 144 11.81 -14.31 -10.96
C TRP A 144 12.78 -13.37 -10.29
N ASN A 145 12.23 -12.42 -9.57
CA ASN A 145 13.00 -11.52 -8.70
C ASN A 145 12.50 -11.62 -7.27
N ILE A 146 13.41 -11.31 -6.36
CA ILE A 146 13.07 -10.97 -4.97
C ILE A 146 13.35 -9.48 -4.82
N GLU A 147 12.45 -8.73 -4.23
CA GLU A 147 12.63 -7.30 -3.96
C GLU A 147 12.51 -7.05 -2.47
N ALA A 148 13.38 -6.21 -1.91
CA ALA A 148 13.20 -5.61 -0.61
C ALA A 148 12.99 -4.11 -0.76
N GLU A 149 12.02 -3.57 -0.03
CA GLU A 149 11.62 -2.17 -0.15
C GLU A 149 11.17 -1.60 1.19
N ILE A 150 11.58 -0.38 1.47
CA ILE A 150 11.12 0.41 2.60
C ILE A 150 10.71 1.81 2.13
N GLY A 151 9.65 2.34 2.70
CA GLY A 151 9.14 3.67 2.37
C GLY A 151 8.73 4.45 3.59
N LEU A 152 8.94 5.76 3.52
CA LEU A 152 8.52 6.74 4.51
C LEU A 152 7.57 7.72 3.84
N GLY A 153 6.59 8.22 4.59
CA GLY A 153 5.63 9.15 4.03
C GLY A 153 4.72 9.78 5.08
N TRP A 154 3.75 10.48 4.57
CA TRP A 154 2.71 11.14 5.33
C TRP A 154 1.35 10.60 4.90
N ILE A 155 0.48 10.29 5.88
CA ILE A 155 -0.89 9.84 5.68
C ILE A 155 -1.83 10.75 6.46
N TYR A 156 -2.79 11.34 5.78
CA TYR A 156 -3.94 11.98 6.39
C TYR A 156 -5.05 10.95 6.55
N THR A 157 -5.59 10.85 7.77
CA THR A 157 -6.67 9.92 8.08
C THR A 157 -7.82 10.61 8.79
N ARG A 158 -9.03 10.12 8.56
CA ARG A 158 -10.22 10.47 9.34
C ARG A 158 -10.81 9.23 9.94
N TYR A 159 -11.01 9.24 11.24
CA TYR A 159 -11.47 8.08 11.97
C TYR A 159 -12.59 8.39 12.97
N SER A 160 -13.35 7.35 13.25
CA SER A 160 -14.29 7.28 14.38
C SER A 160 -13.82 6.22 15.35
N SER A 161 -13.98 6.47 16.66
CA SER A 161 -13.57 5.53 17.70
C SER A 161 -14.77 4.96 18.46
N TYR A 162 -14.61 3.71 18.90
CA TYR A 162 -15.59 2.94 19.64
C TYR A 162 -14.95 2.29 20.86
N PRO A 163 -15.69 2.03 21.97
CA PRO A 163 -15.11 1.55 23.23
C PRO A 163 -14.64 0.10 23.19
N CYS A 164 -15.03 -0.69 22.21
CA CYS A 164 -14.59 -2.06 22.04
C CYS A 164 -14.66 -2.52 20.58
N ALA A 165 -14.10 -3.70 20.29
CA ALA A 165 -14.04 -4.24 18.93
C ALA A 165 -15.41 -4.46 18.28
N ASN A 166 -16.40 -4.93 19.03
CA ASN A 166 -17.73 -5.32 18.51
C ASN A 166 -18.90 -4.70 19.27
N CYS A 167 -18.69 -3.82 20.23
CA CYS A 167 -19.74 -3.27 21.10
C CYS A 167 -19.64 -1.76 21.28
N GLY A 168 -20.66 -1.19 21.89
CA GLY A 168 -20.72 0.18 22.37
C GLY A 168 -21.10 1.23 21.33
N SER A 169 -21.62 2.35 21.83
CA SER A 169 -21.89 3.53 21.02
C SER A 169 -20.58 4.24 20.65
N ARG A 170 -20.61 4.94 19.54
CA ARG A 170 -19.46 5.70 19.02
C ARG A 170 -18.99 6.78 20.02
N ILE A 171 -17.71 6.75 20.38
CA ILE A 171 -17.10 7.72 21.32
C ILE A 171 -16.76 9.02 20.58
N SER A 172 -16.15 8.91 19.39
CA SER A 172 -15.79 10.07 18.57
C SER A 172 -16.18 9.87 17.12
N HIS A 173 -16.45 10.98 16.42
CA HIS A 173 -16.86 10.95 15.03
C HIS A 173 -15.92 11.77 14.15
N ASN A 174 -15.42 11.14 13.09
CA ASN A 174 -14.73 11.79 11.97
C ASN A 174 -13.57 12.71 12.40
N ARG A 175 -12.74 12.27 13.35
CA ARG A 175 -11.58 13.03 13.80
C ARG A 175 -10.45 12.98 12.78
N PRO A 176 -9.85 14.11 12.43
CA PRO A 176 -8.66 14.13 11.59
C PRO A 176 -7.42 13.72 12.39
N HIS A 177 -6.50 13.01 11.75
CA HIS A 177 -5.17 12.70 12.29
C HIS A 177 -4.15 12.65 11.16
N ASN A 178 -2.95 13.15 11.43
CA ASN A 178 -1.81 13.08 10.53
C ASN A 178 -0.81 12.06 11.08
N TYR A 179 -0.40 11.15 10.23
CA TYR A 179 0.65 10.19 10.51
C TYR A 179 1.86 10.49 9.65
N VAL A 180 3.05 10.51 10.25
CA VAL A 180 4.34 10.60 9.56
C VAL A 180 5.18 9.42 10.03
N GLY A 181 5.64 8.59 9.11
CA GLY A 181 6.42 7.41 9.46
C GLY A 181 6.54 6.42 8.31
N PRO A 182 6.87 5.14 8.61
CA PRO A 182 6.89 4.08 7.61
C PRO A 182 5.53 3.89 6.95
N THR A 183 5.49 4.03 5.63
CA THR A 183 4.28 3.85 4.81
C THR A 183 4.36 2.63 3.91
N LYS A 184 5.55 2.03 3.80
CA LYS A 184 5.78 0.84 3.01
C LYS A 184 6.89 -0.01 3.64
N ALA A 185 6.65 -1.31 3.75
CA ALA A 185 7.66 -2.32 4.06
C ALA A 185 7.29 -3.58 3.27
N ALA A 186 8.18 -4.02 2.40
CA ALA A 186 7.88 -5.14 1.53
C ALA A 186 9.11 -6.04 1.29
N ILE A 187 8.85 -7.34 1.29
CA ILE A 187 9.70 -8.35 0.67
C ILE A 187 8.84 -9.01 -0.39
N ASN A 188 9.05 -8.63 -1.66
CA ASN A 188 8.21 -9.09 -2.75
C ASN A 188 8.83 -10.28 -3.47
N VAL A 189 8.00 -11.24 -3.81
CA VAL A 189 8.28 -12.22 -4.86
C VAL A 189 7.64 -11.70 -6.15
N VAL A 190 8.45 -11.53 -7.18
CA VAL A 190 8.06 -10.90 -8.44
C VAL A 190 8.21 -11.88 -9.58
N TYR A 191 7.15 -12.07 -10.35
CA TYR A 191 7.16 -12.86 -11.58
C TYR A 191 7.01 -11.95 -12.80
N ILE A 192 8.02 -11.95 -13.67
CA ILE A 192 8.06 -11.17 -14.92
C ILE A 192 7.40 -12.00 -16.02
N ILE A 193 6.28 -11.50 -16.54
CA ILE A 193 5.47 -12.20 -17.55
C ILE A 193 6.14 -12.06 -18.92
N LYS A 194 6.65 -10.86 -19.25
CA LYS A 194 7.27 -10.55 -20.54
C LYS A 194 8.32 -9.46 -20.38
#